data_cdb85376f864a29f2b1e9971d34c18d7
#
_entry.id   cdb85376f864a29f2b1e9971d34c18d7
#
_cell.length_a   1.000
_cell.length_b   1.000
_cell.length_c   1.000
_cell.angle_alpha   90.00
_cell.angle_beta   90.00
_cell.angle_gamma   90.00
#
_symmetry.space_group_name_H-M   'P 1'
#
loop_
_entity.id
_entity.type
_entity.pdbx_description
1 polymer ?
#
loop_
_entity_poly.entity_id
_entity_poly.type
_entity_poly.pdbx_seq_one_letter_code
_entity_poly.pdbx_strand_id
1 'polypeptide(L)'
;MTQEGRRVQRRRRRRRLCLLAAVVLVILAAVLLIWQPWGKDEPKEDPAGQIETPETPDPGTEEPEEPEQPENPIDKTAWNLLLVNPWNPLPENFTVELKDVNASHQVDARCYDDLMEMLAAAQAQGLEPVICSSYRTQNTQQVLFDYAVDQFLNQGLSQEEAEKAAARDTAVPGTSEHQVGLALDIVDVNYQMLDDAQADTPTQQWLMANSWRYGFILRYAKEKTDITGIMYEPWHYRYVGREAAKEIYESGVCLEEYLAQ
;
A
#
# COMPACT_ATOMS: atom_id res chain seq x y z
N MET A 1 -40.46 -34.17 -7.31
CA MET A 1 -39.33 -34.32 -8.26
C MET A 1 -39.50 -35.69 -8.93
N THR A 2 -39.67 -35.68 -10.24
CA THR A 2 -39.87 -36.88 -11.08
C THR A 2 -38.59 -37.72 -11.19
N GLN A 3 -38.71 -39.03 -11.42
CA GLN A 3 -37.54 -39.93 -11.59
C GLN A 3 -36.58 -39.47 -12.69
N GLU A 4 -37.07 -38.79 -13.69
CA GLU A 4 -36.31 -38.24 -14.81
C GLU A 4 -35.41 -37.06 -14.40
N GLY A 5 -35.86 -36.17 -13.52
CA GLY A 5 -35.09 -35.09 -12.96
C GLY A 5 -33.87 -35.55 -12.15
N ARG A 6 -34.01 -36.66 -11.40
CA ARG A 6 -32.89 -37.26 -10.64
C ARG A 6 -31.84 -37.91 -11.56
N ARG A 7 -32.24 -38.47 -12.70
CA ARG A 7 -31.31 -39.06 -13.71
C ARG A 7 -30.47 -37.98 -14.40
N VAL A 8 -31.08 -36.85 -14.75
CA VAL A 8 -30.41 -35.70 -15.37
C VAL A 8 -29.41 -35.07 -14.40
N GLN A 9 -29.78 -34.90 -13.13
CA GLN A 9 -28.92 -34.33 -12.11
C GLN A 9 -27.71 -35.25 -11.78
N ARG A 10 -27.90 -36.57 -11.74
CA ARG A 10 -26.81 -37.53 -11.59
C ARG A 10 -25.85 -37.53 -12.79
N ARG A 11 -26.33 -37.38 -14.03
CA ARG A 11 -25.48 -37.28 -15.24
C ARG A 11 -24.66 -35.97 -15.24
N ARG A 12 -25.26 -34.84 -14.83
CA ARG A 12 -24.52 -33.56 -14.70
C ARG A 12 -23.45 -33.62 -13.61
N ARG A 13 -23.74 -34.25 -12.47
CA ARG A 13 -22.76 -34.43 -11.37
C ARG A 13 -21.60 -35.33 -11.76
N ARG A 14 -21.86 -36.43 -12.49
CA ARG A 14 -20.81 -37.30 -13.02
C ARG A 14 -19.92 -36.60 -14.05
N ARG A 15 -20.48 -35.81 -14.97
CA ARG A 15 -19.70 -35.03 -15.95
C ARG A 15 -18.81 -33.98 -15.28
N ARG A 16 -19.30 -33.31 -14.23
CA ARG A 16 -18.49 -32.36 -13.45
C ARG A 16 -17.35 -33.05 -12.70
N LEU A 17 -17.58 -34.22 -12.12
CA LEU A 17 -16.55 -35.03 -11.45
C LEU A 17 -15.47 -35.52 -12.45
N CYS A 18 -15.86 -35.94 -13.64
CA CYS A 18 -14.91 -36.36 -14.68
C CYS A 18 -14.07 -35.17 -15.20
N LEU A 19 -14.65 -33.97 -15.34
CA LEU A 19 -13.93 -32.76 -15.73
C LEU A 19 -12.91 -32.33 -14.65
N LEU A 20 -13.29 -32.38 -13.36
CA LEU A 20 -12.40 -32.08 -12.25
C LEU A 20 -11.24 -33.08 -12.17
N ALA A 21 -11.50 -34.37 -12.38
CA ALA A 21 -10.46 -35.40 -12.40
C ALA A 21 -9.47 -35.20 -13.58
N ALA A 22 -9.96 -34.77 -14.75
CA ALA A 22 -9.11 -34.47 -15.90
C ALA A 22 -8.19 -33.26 -15.65
N VAL A 23 -8.72 -32.21 -15.01
CA VAL A 23 -7.92 -31.02 -14.66
C VAL A 23 -6.84 -31.37 -13.63
N VAL A 24 -7.15 -32.17 -12.61
CA VAL A 24 -6.16 -32.63 -11.61
C VAL A 24 -5.05 -33.47 -12.26
N LEU A 25 -5.38 -34.33 -13.23
CA LEU A 25 -4.39 -35.13 -13.95
C LEU A 25 -3.45 -34.27 -14.82
N VAL A 26 -3.98 -33.19 -15.43
CA VAL A 26 -3.15 -32.26 -16.22
C VAL A 26 -2.20 -31.49 -15.31
N ILE A 27 -2.66 -31.05 -14.13
CA ILE A 27 -1.82 -30.34 -13.14
C ILE A 27 -0.72 -31.28 -12.61
N LEU A 28 -1.03 -32.54 -12.29
CA LEU A 28 -0.05 -33.51 -11.84
C LEU A 28 0.99 -33.85 -12.93
N ALA A 29 0.59 -33.92 -14.21
CA ALA A 29 1.52 -34.10 -15.31
C ALA A 29 2.45 -32.89 -15.50
N ALA A 30 1.94 -31.67 -15.33
CA ALA A 30 2.74 -30.44 -15.39
C ALA A 30 3.77 -30.37 -14.25
N VAL A 31 3.39 -30.76 -13.04
CA VAL A 31 4.29 -30.80 -11.87
C VAL A 31 5.40 -31.83 -12.05
N LEU A 32 5.10 -33.00 -12.67
CA LEU A 32 6.11 -34.03 -12.96
C LEU A 32 7.10 -33.60 -14.05
N LEU A 33 6.71 -32.76 -14.99
CA LEU A 33 7.60 -32.22 -16.02
C LEU A 33 8.57 -31.14 -15.50
N ILE A 34 8.20 -30.46 -14.41
CA ILE A 34 9.04 -29.45 -13.74
C ILE A 34 10.08 -30.11 -12.82
N TRP A 35 9.87 -31.35 -12.40
CA TRP A 35 10.73 -32.10 -11.47
C TRP A 35 11.70 -33.08 -12.16
N GLN A 36 12.21 -32.76 -13.35
CA GLN A 36 13.35 -33.52 -13.91
C GLN A 36 14.65 -32.92 -13.33
N PRO A 37 15.47 -33.73 -12.64
CA PRO A 37 16.77 -33.26 -12.16
C PRO A 37 17.68 -33.04 -13.36
N TRP A 38 18.18 -31.82 -13.48
CA TRP A 38 19.22 -31.45 -14.43
C TRP A 38 20.45 -32.32 -14.16
N GLY A 39 20.92 -33.02 -15.22
CA GLY A 39 22.11 -33.86 -15.18
C GLY A 39 23.34 -33.04 -14.77
N LYS A 40 24.08 -33.58 -13.81
CA LYS A 40 25.39 -33.07 -13.45
C LYS A 40 26.36 -33.49 -14.53
N ASP A 41 26.86 -32.54 -15.33
CA ASP A 41 28.06 -32.76 -16.14
C ASP A 41 29.28 -32.62 -15.23
N GLU A 42 30.04 -33.70 -15.07
CA GLU A 42 31.35 -33.68 -14.39
C GLU A 42 32.38 -32.99 -15.30
N PRO A 43 33.27 -32.16 -14.76
CA PRO A 43 34.36 -31.56 -15.54
C PRO A 43 35.45 -32.59 -15.78
N LYS A 44 35.87 -32.74 -17.04
CA LYS A 44 37.06 -33.51 -17.43
C LYS A 44 38.31 -32.76 -16.98
N GLU A 45 39.20 -33.50 -16.30
CA GLU A 45 40.54 -33.04 -15.96
C GLU A 45 41.40 -32.91 -17.22
N ASP A 46 42.06 -31.78 -17.41
CA ASP A 46 43.14 -31.58 -18.39
C ASP A 46 44.47 -31.27 -17.65
N PRO A 47 45.63 -31.79 -18.16
CA PRO A 47 46.85 -31.86 -17.34
C PRO A 47 47.70 -30.58 -17.44
N ALA A 48 48.21 -30.24 -16.30
CA ALA A 48 49.41 -29.43 -15.98
C ALA A 48 49.92 -28.41 -17.01
N GLY A 49 49.53 -27.16 -16.87
CA GLY A 49 50.26 -25.98 -17.33
C GLY A 49 50.68 -25.14 -16.15
N GLN A 50 51.96 -24.76 -16.09
CA GLN A 50 52.58 -23.93 -15.05
C GLN A 50 51.89 -22.60 -14.95
N ILE A 51 51.38 -22.25 -13.76
CA ILE A 51 50.74 -20.97 -13.45
C ILE A 51 51.77 -20.11 -12.76
N GLU A 52 52.16 -19.01 -13.43
CA GLU A 52 52.81 -17.87 -12.79
C GLU A 52 51.79 -17.25 -11.82
N THR A 53 52.20 -17.04 -10.57
CA THR A 53 51.43 -16.40 -9.52
C THR A 53 51.30 -14.90 -9.82
N PRO A 54 50.08 -14.35 -10.04
CA PRO A 54 49.89 -12.91 -10.00
C PRO A 54 49.94 -12.44 -8.54
N GLU A 55 50.66 -11.38 -8.26
CA GLU A 55 50.68 -10.68 -6.98
C GLU A 55 49.25 -10.30 -6.59
N THR A 56 48.87 -10.66 -5.37
CA THR A 56 47.63 -10.29 -4.71
C THR A 56 47.63 -8.77 -4.49
N PRO A 57 46.64 -8.00 -4.96
CA PRO A 57 46.46 -6.63 -4.50
C PRO A 57 46.09 -6.69 -3.02
N ASP A 58 46.77 -5.86 -2.22
CA ASP A 58 46.47 -5.56 -0.83
C ASP A 58 44.96 -5.24 -0.69
N PRO A 59 44.19 -5.91 0.18
CA PRO A 59 42.82 -5.52 0.44
C PRO A 59 42.89 -4.19 1.20
N GLY A 60 42.81 -3.09 0.45
CA GLY A 60 42.54 -1.80 1.03
C GLY A 60 41.34 -1.92 1.95
N THR A 61 41.55 -1.57 3.21
CA THR A 61 40.52 -1.45 4.23
C THR A 61 39.53 -0.38 3.73
N GLU A 62 38.45 -0.80 3.07
CA GLU A 62 37.28 0.06 2.90
C GLU A 62 36.73 0.27 4.32
N GLU A 63 37.01 1.43 4.88
CA GLU A 63 36.30 1.94 6.05
C GLU A 63 34.82 1.89 5.76
N PRO A 64 33.94 1.38 6.67
CA PRO A 64 32.50 1.42 6.45
C PRO A 64 32.11 2.88 6.23
N GLU A 65 31.52 3.18 5.06
CA GLU A 65 30.92 4.49 4.81
C GLU A 65 29.92 4.75 5.93
N GLU A 66 30.25 5.72 6.79
CA GLU A 66 29.33 6.28 7.78
C GLU A 66 28.08 6.73 7.02
N PRO A 67 26.84 6.42 7.46
CA PRO A 67 25.65 6.85 6.76
C PRO A 67 25.70 8.37 6.64
N GLU A 68 25.72 8.86 5.40
CA GLU A 68 25.70 10.30 5.09
C GLU A 68 24.50 10.91 5.85
N GLN A 69 24.81 11.70 6.86
CA GLN A 69 23.82 12.55 7.51
C GLN A 69 23.30 13.53 6.45
N PRO A 70 21.99 13.79 6.38
CA PRO A 70 21.45 14.74 5.42
C PRO A 70 22.18 16.07 5.64
N GLU A 71 22.79 16.59 4.58
CA GLU A 71 23.65 17.80 4.64
C GLU A 71 22.86 19.06 5.06
N ASN A 72 21.50 18.98 5.07
CA ASN A 72 20.64 20.02 5.59
C ASN A 72 19.46 19.40 6.36
N PRO A 73 19.07 19.96 7.53
CA PRO A 73 17.88 19.51 8.24
C PRO A 73 16.65 19.68 7.37
N ILE A 74 15.72 18.69 7.40
CA ILE A 74 14.47 18.73 6.66
C ILE A 74 13.66 19.95 7.10
N ASP A 75 13.22 20.75 6.12
CA ASP A 75 12.32 21.87 6.37
C ASP A 75 10.91 21.34 6.71
N LYS A 76 10.58 21.31 8.01
CA LYS A 76 9.28 20.85 8.51
C LYS A 76 8.11 21.74 8.14
N THR A 77 8.36 22.90 7.51
CA THR A 77 7.33 23.79 6.97
C THR A 77 7.08 23.56 5.46
N ALA A 78 7.79 22.57 4.87
CA ALA A 78 7.67 22.26 3.45
C ALA A 78 6.23 21.84 3.09
N TRP A 79 5.83 22.09 1.85
CA TRP A 79 4.49 21.84 1.32
C TRP A 79 3.99 20.40 1.51
N ASN A 80 4.89 19.41 1.41
CA ASN A 80 4.60 17.99 1.58
C ASN A 80 4.44 17.60 3.05
N LEU A 81 4.86 18.45 3.98
CA LEU A 81 4.74 18.25 5.42
C LEU A 81 3.60 19.05 6.06
N LEU A 82 2.74 19.69 5.26
CA LEU A 82 1.53 20.36 5.74
C LEU A 82 0.68 19.38 6.56
N LEU A 83 0.57 19.62 7.86
CA LEU A 83 -0.27 18.83 8.76
C LEU A 83 -1.74 19.24 8.62
N VAL A 84 -2.58 18.28 8.27
CA VAL A 84 -4.04 18.44 8.25
C VAL A 84 -4.64 17.28 9.05
N ASN A 85 -5.37 17.61 10.11
CA ASN A 85 -6.03 16.66 11.01
C ASN A 85 -7.14 17.37 11.78
N PRO A 86 -7.89 16.74 12.71
CA PRO A 86 -8.98 17.37 13.44
C PRO A 86 -8.63 18.68 14.17
N TRP A 87 -7.37 18.89 14.52
CA TRP A 87 -6.89 20.08 15.25
C TRP A 87 -6.18 21.11 14.37
N ASN A 88 -5.81 20.70 13.15
CA ASN A 88 -5.11 21.52 12.16
C ASN A 88 -5.91 21.52 10.87
N PRO A 89 -6.94 22.34 10.74
CA PRO A 89 -7.76 22.38 9.53
C PRO A 89 -6.98 22.97 8.35
N LEU A 90 -7.41 22.59 7.16
CA LEU A 90 -6.86 23.10 5.90
C LEU A 90 -7.00 24.65 5.85
N PRO A 91 -5.95 25.38 5.45
CA PRO A 91 -6.03 26.83 5.30
C PRO A 91 -7.16 27.25 4.35
N GLU A 92 -7.91 28.31 4.68
CA GLU A 92 -9.10 28.79 3.91
C GLU A 92 -8.83 29.01 2.42
N ASN A 93 -7.62 29.46 2.06
CA ASN A 93 -7.22 29.74 0.67
C ASN A 93 -6.30 28.67 0.11
N PHE A 94 -6.33 27.45 0.64
CA PHE A 94 -5.50 26.36 0.13
C PHE A 94 -5.87 26.02 -1.32
N THR A 95 -4.86 25.95 -2.16
CA THR A 95 -4.99 25.53 -3.57
C THR A 95 -3.90 24.51 -3.88
N VAL A 96 -4.23 23.57 -4.75
CA VAL A 96 -3.31 22.51 -5.20
C VAL A 96 -3.42 22.37 -6.72
N GLU A 97 -2.28 22.23 -7.39
CA GLU A 97 -2.24 21.82 -8.78
C GLU A 97 -2.38 20.29 -8.84
N LEU A 98 -3.41 19.82 -9.53
CA LEU A 98 -3.75 18.42 -9.60
C LEU A 98 -3.25 17.81 -10.91
N LYS A 99 -2.80 16.53 -10.86
CA LYS A 99 -2.45 15.71 -12.01
C LYS A 99 -3.29 14.43 -12.00
N ASP A 100 -3.85 14.07 -13.17
CA ASP A 100 -4.66 12.88 -13.32
C ASP A 100 -3.78 11.63 -13.23
N VAL A 101 -4.09 10.75 -12.27
CA VAL A 101 -3.51 9.39 -12.21
C VAL A 101 -4.24 8.48 -13.19
N ASN A 102 -5.55 8.63 -13.28
CA ASN A 102 -6.42 7.97 -14.25
C ASN A 102 -7.72 8.79 -14.41
N ALA A 103 -8.72 8.24 -15.10
CA ALA A 103 -9.99 8.94 -15.38
C ALA A 103 -10.80 9.34 -14.12
N SER A 104 -10.51 8.75 -12.95
CA SER A 104 -11.28 8.95 -11.72
C SER A 104 -10.46 9.51 -10.56
N HIS A 105 -9.13 9.49 -10.64
CA HIS A 105 -8.24 9.81 -9.53
C HIS A 105 -7.22 10.87 -9.90
N GLN A 106 -7.06 11.84 -9.02
CA GLN A 106 -6.11 12.95 -9.13
C GLN A 106 -5.29 13.04 -7.86
N VAL A 107 -4.06 13.54 -7.97
CA VAL A 107 -3.17 13.85 -6.84
C VAL A 107 -2.49 15.19 -7.07
N ASP A 108 -1.86 15.73 -6.03
CA ASP A 108 -0.94 16.87 -6.17
C ASP A 108 0.11 16.53 -7.24
N ALA A 109 0.26 17.42 -8.23
CA ALA A 109 1.15 17.18 -9.35
C ALA A 109 2.60 16.89 -8.95
N ARG A 110 3.02 17.40 -7.78
CA ARG A 110 4.39 17.27 -7.25
C ARG A 110 4.69 15.87 -6.70
N CYS A 111 3.68 15.11 -6.26
CA CYS A 111 3.88 13.73 -5.76
C CYS A 111 3.58 12.65 -6.82
N TYR A 112 3.12 13.06 -8.01
CA TYR A 112 2.65 12.14 -9.04
C TYR A 112 3.71 11.13 -9.51
N ASP A 113 4.93 11.60 -9.79
CA ASP A 113 5.97 10.74 -10.36
C ASP A 113 6.41 9.68 -9.32
N ASP A 114 6.56 10.06 -8.05
CA ASP A 114 6.83 9.14 -6.94
C ASP A 114 5.71 8.12 -6.74
N LEU A 115 4.44 8.54 -6.87
CA LEU A 115 3.30 7.63 -6.85
C LEU A 115 3.36 6.59 -7.96
N MET A 116 3.60 7.05 -9.19
CA MET A 116 3.67 6.13 -10.35
C MET A 116 4.81 5.14 -10.23
N GLU A 117 5.96 5.56 -9.68
CA GLU A 117 7.09 4.68 -9.40
C GLU A 117 6.73 3.64 -8.33
N MET A 118 6.06 4.03 -7.25
CA MET A 118 5.57 3.11 -6.21
C MET A 118 4.62 2.05 -6.78
N LEU A 119 3.63 2.47 -7.56
CA LEU A 119 2.67 1.56 -8.17
C LEU A 119 3.34 0.58 -9.15
N ALA A 120 4.26 1.09 -9.98
CA ALA A 120 5.03 0.26 -10.93
C ALA A 120 5.92 -0.76 -10.20
N ALA A 121 6.55 -0.36 -9.09
CA ALA A 121 7.37 -1.27 -8.29
C ALA A 121 6.53 -2.38 -7.63
N ALA A 122 5.34 -2.08 -7.12
CA ALA A 122 4.42 -3.09 -6.63
C ALA A 122 3.97 -4.06 -7.74
N GLN A 123 3.62 -3.53 -8.92
CA GLN A 123 3.24 -4.34 -10.09
C GLN A 123 4.37 -5.24 -10.57
N ALA A 124 5.61 -4.80 -10.50
CA ALA A 124 6.79 -5.60 -10.83
C ALA A 124 6.98 -6.81 -9.89
N GLN A 125 6.38 -6.79 -8.69
CA GLN A 125 6.30 -7.92 -7.76
C GLN A 125 5.07 -8.81 -7.98
N GLY A 126 4.30 -8.56 -9.04
CA GLY A 126 3.07 -9.30 -9.34
C GLY A 126 1.88 -8.89 -8.48
N LEU A 127 1.94 -7.72 -7.83
CA LEU A 127 0.84 -7.16 -7.05
C LEU A 127 -0.02 -6.24 -7.93
N GLU A 128 -1.29 -6.13 -7.59
CA GLU A 128 -2.24 -5.28 -8.31
C GLU A 128 -2.88 -4.25 -7.36
N PRO A 129 -2.15 -3.17 -6.97
CA PRO A 129 -2.70 -2.12 -6.14
C PRO A 129 -3.79 -1.35 -6.88
N VAL A 130 -4.93 -1.15 -6.23
CA VAL A 130 -6.07 -0.38 -6.75
C VAL A 130 -6.26 0.87 -5.92
N ILE A 131 -6.16 2.04 -6.54
CA ILE A 131 -6.53 3.30 -5.89
C ILE A 131 -8.06 3.36 -5.84
N CYS A 132 -8.63 3.41 -4.65
CA CYS A 132 -10.08 3.55 -4.45
C CYS A 132 -10.48 4.97 -4.02
N SER A 133 -9.54 5.78 -3.54
CA SER A 133 -9.75 7.20 -3.26
C SER A 133 -8.44 7.99 -3.41
N SER A 134 -8.56 9.27 -3.73
CA SER A 134 -7.43 10.19 -3.93
C SER A 134 -7.86 11.62 -3.55
N TYR A 135 -7.49 12.65 -4.30
CA TYR A 135 -7.98 13.99 -4.04
C TYR A 135 -9.51 14.06 -3.91
N ARG A 136 -9.98 14.75 -2.88
CA ARG A 136 -11.40 15.00 -2.64
C ARG A 136 -11.66 16.50 -2.53
N THR A 137 -12.67 17.00 -3.23
CA THR A 137 -13.15 18.37 -2.99
C THR A 137 -13.81 18.50 -1.63
N GLN A 138 -13.96 19.74 -1.13
CA GLN A 138 -14.72 20.04 0.10
C GLN A 138 -16.13 19.43 0.04
N ASN A 139 -16.82 19.57 -1.09
CA ASN A 139 -18.17 19.02 -1.26
C ASN A 139 -18.19 17.47 -1.23
N THR A 140 -17.22 16.82 -1.85
CA THR A 140 -17.12 15.37 -1.81
C THR A 140 -16.87 14.88 -0.38
N GLN A 141 -15.98 15.53 0.36
CA GLN A 141 -15.70 15.20 1.76
C GLN A 141 -16.95 15.41 2.64
N GLN A 142 -17.73 16.46 2.40
CA GLN A 142 -18.98 16.70 3.11
C GLN A 142 -19.99 15.56 2.90
N VAL A 143 -20.19 15.15 1.65
CA VAL A 143 -21.11 14.04 1.32
C VAL A 143 -20.69 12.74 2.02
N LEU A 144 -19.39 12.45 2.06
CA LEU A 144 -18.86 11.25 2.74
C LEU A 144 -19.05 11.33 4.25
N PHE A 145 -18.80 12.49 4.84
CA PHE A 145 -18.98 12.71 6.27
C PHE A 145 -20.46 12.60 6.68
N ASP A 146 -21.37 13.26 5.92
CA ASP A 146 -22.80 13.17 6.17
C ASP A 146 -23.30 11.72 6.07
N TYR A 147 -22.81 10.95 5.08
CA TYR A 147 -23.13 9.54 4.96
C TYR A 147 -22.63 8.74 6.19
N ALA A 148 -21.42 8.99 6.66
CA ALA A 148 -20.89 8.32 7.86
C ALA A 148 -21.73 8.66 9.10
N VAL A 149 -22.13 9.91 9.29
CA VAL A 149 -23.03 10.33 10.37
C VAL A 149 -24.36 9.59 10.29
N ASP A 150 -24.97 9.51 9.12
CA ASP A 150 -26.24 8.81 8.90
C ASP A 150 -26.14 7.30 9.28
N GLN A 151 -24.99 6.66 9.03
CA GLN A 151 -24.79 5.27 9.45
C GLN A 151 -24.85 5.09 10.98
N PHE A 152 -24.27 6.03 11.73
CA PHE A 152 -24.31 5.99 13.19
C PHE A 152 -25.69 6.41 13.76
N LEU A 153 -26.38 7.36 13.14
CA LEU A 153 -27.76 7.71 13.47
C LEU A 153 -28.71 6.48 13.30
N ASN A 154 -28.52 5.72 12.21
CA ASN A 154 -29.30 4.51 11.96
C ASN A 154 -29.02 3.36 12.99
N GLN A 155 -27.90 3.43 13.71
CA GLN A 155 -27.57 2.55 14.82
C GLN A 155 -28.20 3.04 16.15
N GLY A 156 -28.85 4.22 16.16
CA GLY A 156 -29.58 4.75 17.32
C GLY A 156 -28.76 5.73 18.16
N LEU A 157 -27.62 6.20 17.70
CA LEU A 157 -26.86 7.26 18.38
C LEU A 157 -27.58 8.60 18.24
N SER A 158 -27.38 9.51 19.19
CA SER A 158 -27.77 10.91 19.05
C SER A 158 -26.94 11.60 17.97
N GLN A 159 -27.38 12.77 17.49
CA GLN A 159 -26.66 13.55 16.47
C GLN A 159 -25.21 13.82 16.89
N GLU A 160 -24.99 14.29 18.11
CA GLU A 160 -23.67 14.62 18.65
C GLU A 160 -22.76 13.37 18.73
N GLU A 161 -23.30 12.24 19.20
CA GLU A 161 -22.58 10.97 19.29
C GLU A 161 -22.25 10.44 17.90
N ALA A 162 -23.18 10.54 16.95
CA ALA A 162 -23.00 10.10 15.57
C ALA A 162 -21.91 10.91 14.86
N GLU A 163 -21.93 12.25 14.97
CA GLU A 163 -20.89 13.12 14.42
C GLU A 163 -19.51 12.82 15.01
N LYS A 164 -19.44 12.63 16.34
CA LYS A 164 -18.19 12.28 17.02
C LYS A 164 -17.65 10.90 16.62
N ALA A 165 -18.53 9.93 16.42
CA ALA A 165 -18.15 8.61 15.95
C ALA A 165 -17.69 8.66 14.49
N ALA A 166 -18.46 9.31 13.62
CA ALA A 166 -18.13 9.49 12.21
C ALA A 166 -16.77 10.17 11.99
N ALA A 167 -16.45 11.19 12.81
CA ALA A 167 -15.20 11.93 12.71
C ALA A 167 -13.93 11.09 12.96
N ARG A 168 -14.06 9.90 13.52
CA ARG A 168 -12.94 8.96 13.73
C ARG A 168 -12.67 8.07 12.53
N ASP A 169 -13.71 7.80 11.72
CA ASP A 169 -13.63 6.97 10.51
C ASP A 169 -13.51 7.81 9.24
N THR A 170 -14.16 8.96 9.23
CA THR A 170 -14.23 9.87 8.09
C THR A 170 -13.95 11.28 8.57
N ALA A 171 -12.83 11.85 8.18
CA ALA A 171 -12.43 13.18 8.62
C ALA A 171 -13.51 14.25 8.33
N VAL A 172 -13.71 15.14 9.28
CA VAL A 172 -14.60 16.30 9.11
C VAL A 172 -14.14 17.13 7.90
N PRO A 173 -15.06 17.63 7.05
CA PRO A 173 -14.70 18.48 5.92
C PRO A 173 -13.81 19.67 6.32
N GLY A 174 -12.68 19.82 5.62
CA GLY A 174 -11.64 20.77 5.96
C GLY A 174 -10.52 20.22 6.86
N THR A 175 -10.64 18.96 7.33
CA THR A 175 -9.60 18.30 8.14
C THR A 175 -9.09 16.98 7.52
N SER A 176 -9.45 16.73 6.26
CA SER A 176 -9.05 15.52 5.52
C SER A 176 -7.80 15.76 4.68
N GLU A 177 -6.82 14.87 4.77
CA GLU A 177 -5.60 14.89 3.94
C GLU A 177 -5.89 14.66 2.45
N HIS A 178 -7.01 14.02 2.10
CA HIS A 178 -7.43 13.90 0.70
C HIS A 178 -7.70 15.26 0.06
N GLN A 179 -8.08 16.27 0.83
CA GLN A 179 -8.30 17.62 0.30
C GLN A 179 -7.00 18.39 0.02
N VAL A 180 -5.86 17.86 0.51
CA VAL A 180 -4.52 18.38 0.16
C VAL A 180 -4.03 17.82 -1.17
N GLY A 181 -4.56 16.67 -1.61
CA GLY A 181 -4.06 15.96 -2.78
C GLY A 181 -2.85 15.08 -2.52
N LEU A 182 -2.45 14.91 -1.25
CA LEU A 182 -1.26 14.13 -0.86
C LEU A 182 -1.61 12.77 -0.25
N ALA A 183 -2.89 12.43 -0.14
CA ALA A 183 -3.34 11.17 0.41
C ALA A 183 -4.06 10.30 -0.63
N LEU A 184 -3.86 8.98 -0.51
CA LEU A 184 -4.50 7.96 -1.34
C LEU A 184 -4.94 6.80 -0.47
N ASP A 185 -6.13 6.28 -0.78
CA ASP A 185 -6.58 4.98 -0.29
C ASP A 185 -6.28 3.93 -1.37
N ILE A 186 -5.42 2.98 -1.04
CA ILE A 186 -4.97 1.91 -1.94
C ILE A 186 -5.36 0.56 -1.33
N VAL A 187 -6.01 -0.29 -2.13
CA VAL A 187 -6.46 -1.62 -1.71
C VAL A 187 -5.89 -2.71 -2.61
N ASP A 188 -5.97 -3.96 -2.16
CA ASP A 188 -5.63 -5.12 -2.99
C ASP A 188 -6.78 -5.41 -3.98
N VAL A 189 -6.46 -5.75 -5.23
CA VAL A 189 -7.46 -6.03 -6.28
C VAL A 189 -8.42 -7.15 -5.89
N ASN A 190 -7.95 -8.13 -5.13
CA ASN A 190 -8.76 -9.28 -4.70
C ASN A 190 -9.55 -9.03 -3.41
N TYR A 191 -9.27 -7.93 -2.70
CA TYR A 191 -9.95 -7.52 -1.48
C TYR A 191 -10.08 -6.01 -1.43
N GLN A 192 -11.28 -5.48 -1.75
CA GLN A 192 -11.50 -4.04 -1.88
C GLN A 192 -12.36 -3.46 -0.74
N MET A 193 -12.45 -4.15 0.39
CA MET A 193 -13.10 -3.63 1.59
C MET A 193 -12.14 -2.72 2.36
N LEU A 194 -12.65 -1.61 2.91
CA LEU A 194 -11.90 -0.70 3.76
C LEU A 194 -12.10 -1.12 5.22
N ASP A 195 -11.37 -2.14 5.64
CA ASP A 195 -11.37 -2.66 7.01
C ASP A 195 -9.97 -3.20 7.39
N ASP A 196 -9.80 -3.59 8.65
CA ASP A 196 -8.53 -4.06 9.21
C ASP A 196 -7.92 -5.25 8.43
N ALA A 197 -8.73 -6.06 7.76
CA ALA A 197 -8.25 -7.24 7.01
C ALA A 197 -7.45 -6.85 5.75
N GLN A 198 -7.53 -5.59 5.31
CA GLN A 198 -6.61 -5.06 4.29
C GLN A 198 -5.14 -5.30 4.67
N ALA A 199 -4.79 -5.14 5.95
CA ALA A 199 -3.41 -5.31 6.42
C ALA A 199 -2.82 -6.70 6.12
N ASP A 200 -3.68 -7.72 5.99
CA ASP A 200 -3.26 -9.10 5.72
C ASP A 200 -3.10 -9.39 4.22
N THR A 201 -3.48 -8.46 3.34
CA THR A 201 -3.36 -8.64 1.89
C THR A 201 -1.90 -8.50 1.43
N PRO A 202 -1.48 -9.23 0.38
CA PRO A 202 -0.12 -9.11 -0.15
C PRO A 202 0.25 -7.68 -0.58
N THR A 203 -0.71 -6.95 -1.17
CA THR A 203 -0.51 -5.56 -1.59
C THR A 203 -0.21 -4.66 -0.40
N GLN A 204 -0.99 -4.76 0.69
CA GLN A 204 -0.77 -3.92 1.87
C GLN A 204 0.51 -4.27 2.62
N GLN A 205 0.84 -5.54 2.74
CA GLN A 205 2.11 -5.97 3.34
C GLN A 205 3.31 -5.39 2.59
N TRP A 206 3.24 -5.38 1.26
CA TRP A 206 4.29 -4.77 0.45
C TRP A 206 4.32 -3.24 0.61
N LEU A 207 3.16 -2.57 0.55
CA LEU A 207 3.06 -1.12 0.68
C LEU A 207 3.56 -0.65 2.06
N MET A 208 3.13 -1.28 3.15
CA MET A 208 3.60 -0.97 4.51
C MET A 208 5.12 -1.12 4.65
N ALA A 209 5.74 -2.08 3.97
CA ALA A 209 7.18 -2.29 4.03
C ALA A 209 7.99 -1.40 3.08
N ASN A 210 7.40 -0.86 2.00
CA ASN A 210 8.16 -0.23 0.91
C ASN A 210 7.72 1.17 0.52
N SER A 211 6.50 1.63 0.87
CA SER A 211 5.95 2.92 0.45
C SER A 211 6.84 4.12 0.80
N TRP A 212 7.54 4.04 1.94
CA TRP A 212 8.47 5.07 2.40
C TRP A 212 9.61 5.37 1.41
N ARG A 213 10.04 4.37 0.62
CA ARG A 213 11.07 4.52 -0.43
C ARG A 213 10.64 5.48 -1.54
N TYR A 214 9.32 5.66 -1.67
CA TYR A 214 8.66 6.51 -2.67
C TYR A 214 8.03 7.76 -2.02
N GLY A 215 8.39 8.05 -0.78
CA GLY A 215 7.92 9.23 -0.08
C GLY A 215 6.54 9.11 0.55
N PHE A 216 5.95 7.92 0.62
CA PHE A 216 4.64 7.66 1.24
C PHE A 216 4.76 6.94 2.57
N ILE A 217 3.96 7.34 3.54
CA ILE A 217 3.87 6.68 4.85
C ILE A 217 2.49 6.04 5.04
N LEU A 218 2.43 4.93 5.80
CA LEU A 218 1.19 4.47 6.39
C LEU A 218 0.77 5.51 7.43
N ARG A 219 -0.28 6.25 7.13
CA ARG A 219 -0.62 7.46 7.89
C ARG A 219 -1.25 7.21 9.25
N TYR A 220 -2.17 6.26 9.32
CA TYR A 220 -2.98 5.99 10.49
C TYR A 220 -2.69 4.59 11.03
N ALA A 221 -1.55 4.47 11.73
CA ALA A 221 -1.13 3.23 12.38
C ALA A 221 -2.01 2.94 13.61
N LYS A 222 -2.16 1.65 13.94
CA LYS A 222 -3.11 1.14 14.95
C LYS A 222 -2.91 1.76 16.34
N GLU A 223 -1.65 1.98 16.72
CA GLU A 223 -1.27 2.50 18.06
C GLU A 223 -1.25 4.03 18.12
N LYS A 224 -1.60 4.73 17.03
CA LYS A 224 -1.48 6.19 16.92
C LYS A 224 -2.82 6.93 16.87
N THR A 225 -3.96 6.24 16.99
CA THR A 225 -5.31 6.80 16.90
C THR A 225 -5.54 7.99 17.85
N ASP A 226 -5.02 7.91 19.08
CA ASP A 226 -5.20 9.01 20.05
C ASP A 226 -4.37 10.27 19.70
N ILE A 227 -3.37 10.14 18.85
CA ILE A 227 -2.51 11.24 18.38
C ILE A 227 -3.02 11.79 17.05
N THR A 228 -3.43 10.93 16.13
CA THR A 228 -3.87 11.33 14.79
C THR A 228 -5.34 11.76 14.75
N GLY A 229 -6.14 11.26 15.69
CA GLY A 229 -7.60 11.48 15.76
C GLY A 229 -8.40 10.55 14.81
N ILE A 230 -7.74 9.76 13.97
CA ILE A 230 -8.36 8.83 13.01
C ILE A 230 -8.04 7.39 13.43
N MET A 231 -8.97 6.47 13.21
CA MET A 231 -8.79 5.05 13.48
C MET A 231 -7.72 4.42 12.57
N TYR A 232 -7.39 3.16 12.84
CA TYR A 232 -6.44 2.42 12.01
C TYR A 232 -6.97 2.26 10.58
N GLU A 233 -6.18 2.70 9.61
CA GLU A 233 -6.50 2.60 8.19
C GLU A 233 -5.30 2.02 7.41
N PRO A 234 -5.20 0.70 7.27
CA PRO A 234 -4.09 0.07 6.56
C PRO A 234 -4.03 0.42 5.06
N TRP A 235 -5.08 1.00 4.51
CA TRP A 235 -5.20 1.43 3.10
C TRP A 235 -4.74 2.87 2.85
N HIS A 236 -4.63 3.73 3.91
CA HIS A 236 -4.41 5.16 3.75
C HIS A 236 -2.92 5.52 3.76
N TYR A 237 -2.42 5.99 2.61
CA TYR A 237 -1.04 6.41 2.41
C TYR A 237 -0.94 7.90 2.20
N ARG A 238 -0.04 8.57 2.94
CA ARG A 238 0.23 9.99 2.85
C ARG A 238 1.61 10.25 2.29
N TYR A 239 1.70 11.10 1.25
CA TYR A 239 2.98 11.60 0.73
C TYR A 239 3.57 12.66 1.65
N VAL A 240 4.83 12.47 2.01
CA VAL A 240 5.62 13.39 2.86
C VAL A 240 7.01 13.66 2.29
N GLY A 241 7.33 13.11 1.09
CA GLY A 241 8.67 13.15 0.50
C GLY A 241 9.57 12.03 1.03
N ARG A 242 10.56 11.61 0.21
CA ARG A 242 11.35 10.39 0.47
C ARG A 242 12.18 10.47 1.75
N GLU A 243 12.77 11.63 2.02
CA GLU A 243 13.62 11.81 3.21
C GLU A 243 12.79 11.73 4.49
N ALA A 244 11.71 12.52 4.60
CA ALA A 244 10.83 12.49 5.76
C ALA A 244 10.13 11.13 5.92
N ALA A 245 9.71 10.49 4.81
CA ALA A 245 9.11 9.16 4.86
C ALA A 245 10.07 8.11 5.41
N LYS A 246 11.35 8.18 5.05
CA LYS A 246 12.39 7.29 5.59
C LYS A 246 12.56 7.49 7.10
N GLU A 247 12.72 8.73 7.55
CA GLU A 247 12.89 9.04 8.97
C GLU A 247 11.68 8.61 9.81
N ILE A 248 10.46 8.86 9.31
CA ILE A 248 9.20 8.45 9.95
C ILE A 248 9.12 6.92 10.04
N TYR A 249 9.44 6.21 8.95
CA TYR A 249 9.44 4.75 8.91
C TYR A 249 10.44 4.13 9.87
N GLU A 250 11.68 4.62 9.88
CA GLU A 250 12.77 4.10 10.72
C GLU A 250 12.54 4.39 12.21
N SER A 251 11.95 5.54 12.55
CA SER A 251 11.65 5.91 13.93
C SER A 251 10.33 5.35 14.46
N GLY A 252 9.41 4.91 13.58
CA GLY A 252 8.10 4.38 13.97
C GLY A 252 7.15 5.42 14.58
N VAL A 253 7.37 6.71 14.30
CA VAL A 253 6.51 7.82 14.73
C VAL A 253 5.41 8.11 13.70
N CYS A 254 4.32 8.79 14.10
CA CYS A 254 3.38 9.35 13.14
C CYS A 254 3.79 10.77 12.70
N LEU A 255 3.10 11.33 11.70
CA LEU A 255 3.44 12.66 11.17
C LEU A 255 3.38 13.75 12.24
N GLU A 256 2.41 13.70 13.14
CA GLU A 256 2.28 14.64 14.28
C GLU A 256 3.51 14.61 15.19
N GLU A 257 3.95 13.40 15.56
CA GLU A 257 5.13 13.23 16.41
C GLU A 257 6.40 13.69 15.69
N TYR A 258 6.53 13.38 14.41
CA TYR A 258 7.65 13.79 13.57
C TYR A 258 7.79 15.31 13.49
N LEU A 259 6.68 16.02 13.29
CA LEU A 259 6.66 17.47 13.17
C LEU A 259 6.89 18.17 14.52
N ALA A 260 6.61 17.50 15.64
CA ALA A 260 6.82 18.02 16.99
C ALA A 260 8.26 17.90 17.50
N GLN A 261 9.11 17.13 16.86
CA GLN A 261 10.56 17.01 17.17
C GLN A 261 11.31 18.26 16.72
#